data_6326834bc6968d51ba780ab343a0ca0c
#
_entry.id   6326834bc6968d51ba780ab343a0ca0c
#
_cell.length_a   1.000
_cell.length_b   1.000
_cell.length_c   1.000
_cell.angle_alpha   90.00
_cell.angle_beta   90.00
_cell.angle_gamma   90.00
#
_symmetry.space_group_name_H-M   'P 1'
#
loop_
_entity.id
_entity.type
_entity.pdbx_description
1 polymer ?
#
loop_
_entity_poly.entity_id
_entity_poly.type
_entity_poly.pdbx_seq_one_letter_code
_entity_poly.pdbx_strand_id
1 'polypeptide(L)'
;MIFENLPTTPTSEELLDKAFSRAARAGRAKGGYEAQESMLQTSSNILGDNLRNVVTAWPDFDTVDPFYYELADAVLRREFDDDRGVDALRQHLSEISWAASKTHDLGREYIGKLPRGDTDSMRTVRKQGFARMGSVMDQIEEDLDAVGRARDALKGLPEIDPDDPTIVVAGYPNVGKSSFVNAVSTAKIETAEYPFTTKGIEVGHLDVERVRW
;
A
#
# COMPACT_ATOMS: atom_id res chain seq x y z
N MET A 1 -5.52 15.39 1.33
CA MET A 1 -5.44 14.40 2.44
C MET A 1 -4.21 13.51 2.28
N ILE A 2 -3.53 13.14 3.36
CA ILE A 2 -2.25 12.39 3.30
C ILE A 2 -2.46 10.97 2.74
N PHE A 3 -3.59 10.32 3.06
CA PHE A 3 -3.87 8.93 2.68
C PHE A 3 -4.80 8.76 1.46
N GLU A 4 -5.36 9.84 0.93
CA GLU A 4 -6.33 9.78 -0.17
C GLU A 4 -5.73 9.25 -1.48
N ASN A 5 -4.49 9.62 -1.75
CA ASN A 5 -3.82 9.32 -3.01
C ASN A 5 -3.01 8.02 -2.97
N LEU A 6 -3.17 7.18 -1.95
CA LEU A 6 -2.51 5.88 -1.89
C LEU A 6 -3.01 4.99 -3.05
N PRO A 7 -2.11 4.50 -3.91
CA PRO A 7 -2.49 3.66 -5.05
C PRO A 7 -3.00 2.29 -4.56
N THR A 8 -3.77 1.64 -5.41
CA THR A 8 -4.20 0.25 -5.14
C THR A 8 -3.00 -0.67 -5.03
N THR A 9 -2.94 -1.47 -3.98
CA THR A 9 -1.91 -2.48 -3.80
C THR A 9 -2.24 -3.68 -4.70
N PRO A 10 -1.36 -4.06 -5.64
CA PRO A 10 -1.59 -5.24 -6.47
C PRO A 10 -1.39 -6.52 -5.67
N THR A 11 -2.08 -7.60 -6.04
CA THR A 11 -1.85 -8.92 -5.46
C THR A 11 -0.57 -9.55 -5.98
N SER A 12 -0.06 -10.56 -5.28
CA SER A 12 1.08 -11.39 -5.69
C SER A 12 0.85 -11.98 -7.09
N GLU A 13 -0.33 -12.55 -7.34
CA GLU A 13 -0.71 -13.16 -8.62
C GLU A 13 -0.73 -12.15 -9.77
N GLU A 14 -1.34 -10.98 -9.57
CA GLU A 14 -1.37 -9.90 -10.57
C GLU A 14 0.03 -9.43 -10.97
N LEU A 15 0.94 -9.33 -9.99
CA LEU A 15 2.33 -8.95 -10.24
C LEU A 15 3.08 -10.01 -11.03
N LEU A 16 2.92 -11.29 -10.67
CA LEU A 16 3.54 -12.42 -11.39
C LEU A 16 3.03 -12.50 -12.82
N ASP A 17 1.72 -12.43 -13.05
CA ASP A 17 1.12 -12.48 -14.37
C ASP A 17 1.60 -11.34 -15.25
N LYS A 18 1.62 -10.12 -14.71
CA LYS A 18 2.13 -8.93 -15.39
C LYS A 18 3.60 -9.09 -15.77
N ALA A 19 4.44 -9.54 -14.82
CA ALA A 19 5.87 -9.68 -15.03
C ALA A 19 6.20 -10.74 -16.06
N PHE A 20 5.64 -11.95 -15.93
CA PHE A 20 5.95 -13.06 -16.82
C PHE A 20 5.35 -12.90 -18.21
N SER A 21 4.16 -12.30 -18.34
CA SER A 21 3.58 -11.97 -19.64
C SER A 21 4.45 -10.97 -20.42
N ARG A 22 4.94 -9.93 -19.76
CA ARG A 22 5.84 -8.94 -20.38
C ARG A 22 7.21 -9.53 -20.68
N ALA A 23 7.76 -10.34 -19.78
CA ALA A 23 9.01 -11.06 -20.01
C ALA A 23 8.91 -11.97 -21.25
N ALA A 24 7.81 -12.73 -21.37
CA ALA A 24 7.57 -13.57 -22.54
C ALA A 24 7.52 -12.77 -23.86
N ARG A 25 6.95 -11.56 -23.85
CA ARG A 25 6.95 -10.67 -25.02
C ARG A 25 8.35 -10.16 -25.34
N ALA A 26 9.13 -9.74 -24.31
CA ALA A 26 10.49 -9.27 -24.51
C ALA A 26 11.41 -10.36 -25.09
N GLY A 27 11.21 -11.61 -24.68
CA GLY A 27 11.96 -12.74 -25.22
C GLY A 27 11.61 -13.12 -26.66
N ARG A 28 10.37 -12.88 -27.14
CA ARG A 28 9.96 -13.20 -28.51
C ARG A 28 10.67 -12.37 -29.58
N ALA A 29 11.10 -11.17 -29.23
CA ALA A 29 11.81 -10.29 -30.16
C ALA A 29 13.30 -10.65 -30.33
N LYS A 30 13.78 -11.64 -29.58
CA LYS A 30 15.19 -12.02 -29.49
C LYS A 30 15.38 -13.53 -29.63
N GLY A 31 16.61 -13.98 -29.85
CA GLY A 31 16.94 -15.42 -29.94
C GLY A 31 17.97 -15.86 -28.92
N GLY A 32 18.04 -17.18 -28.67
CA GLY A 32 19.12 -17.80 -27.89
C GLY A 32 19.31 -17.17 -26.50
N TYR A 33 20.56 -16.83 -26.19
CA TYR A 33 20.97 -16.26 -24.92
C TYR A 33 20.25 -14.93 -24.62
N GLU A 34 20.24 -14.00 -25.59
CA GLU A 34 19.63 -12.67 -25.40
C GLU A 34 18.13 -12.73 -25.04
N ALA A 35 17.41 -13.73 -25.57
CA ALA A 35 16.02 -13.93 -25.24
C ALA A 35 15.83 -14.28 -23.75
N GLN A 36 16.62 -15.24 -23.25
CA GLN A 36 16.52 -15.69 -21.85
C GLN A 36 16.99 -14.62 -20.86
N GLU A 37 18.08 -13.93 -21.18
CA GLU A 37 18.56 -12.78 -20.43
C GLU A 37 17.49 -11.67 -20.35
N SER A 38 16.93 -11.28 -21.50
CA SER A 38 15.88 -10.26 -21.57
C SER A 38 14.63 -10.65 -20.76
N MET A 39 14.26 -11.93 -20.75
CA MET A 39 13.11 -12.43 -19.98
C MET A 39 13.37 -12.33 -18.47
N LEU A 40 14.56 -12.75 -17.98
CA LEU A 40 14.95 -12.63 -16.57
C LEU A 40 15.04 -11.18 -16.13
N GLN A 41 15.68 -10.32 -16.92
CA GLN A 41 15.80 -8.89 -16.63
C GLN A 41 14.43 -8.21 -16.56
N THR A 42 13.56 -8.48 -17.55
CA THR A 42 12.24 -7.85 -17.61
C THR A 42 11.37 -8.27 -16.43
N SER A 43 11.38 -9.56 -16.07
CA SER A 43 10.57 -10.05 -14.95
C SER A 43 11.05 -9.47 -13.61
N SER A 44 12.37 -9.49 -13.36
CA SER A 44 12.93 -8.96 -12.12
C SER A 44 12.72 -7.45 -11.96
N ASN A 45 12.86 -6.68 -13.04
CA ASN A 45 12.59 -5.25 -13.00
C ASN A 45 11.11 -4.96 -12.73
N ILE A 46 10.19 -5.62 -13.43
CA ILE A 46 8.75 -5.38 -13.25
C ILE A 46 8.33 -5.72 -11.81
N LEU A 47 8.74 -6.86 -11.28
CA LEU A 47 8.42 -7.23 -9.90
C LEU A 47 9.04 -6.26 -8.91
N GLY A 48 10.35 -6.04 -8.98
CA GLY A 48 11.07 -5.18 -8.04
C GLY A 48 10.59 -3.73 -8.07
N ASP A 49 10.35 -3.15 -9.25
CA ASP A 49 9.91 -1.76 -9.38
C ASP A 49 8.46 -1.58 -8.89
N ASN A 50 7.55 -2.53 -9.17
CA ASN A 50 6.18 -2.44 -8.65
C ASN A 50 6.14 -2.59 -7.13
N LEU A 51 6.89 -3.52 -6.54
CA LEU A 51 7.00 -3.65 -5.08
C LEU A 51 7.58 -2.39 -4.44
N ARG A 52 8.62 -1.81 -5.04
CA ARG A 52 9.19 -0.54 -4.56
C ARG A 52 8.17 0.59 -4.63
N ASN A 53 7.35 0.66 -5.69
CA ASN A 53 6.31 1.67 -5.83
C ASN A 53 5.23 1.52 -4.74
N VAL A 54 4.88 0.29 -4.34
CA VAL A 54 3.97 0.06 -3.20
C VAL A 54 4.54 0.69 -1.94
N VAL A 55 5.82 0.44 -1.62
CA VAL A 55 6.45 0.98 -0.41
C VAL A 55 6.57 2.51 -0.45
N THR A 56 7.05 3.07 -1.58
CA THR A 56 7.30 4.51 -1.70
C THR A 56 6.04 5.36 -1.81
N ALA A 57 4.89 4.75 -2.05
CA ALA A 57 3.61 5.45 -2.05
C ALA A 57 3.13 5.85 -0.65
N TRP A 58 3.63 5.19 0.39
CA TRP A 58 3.28 5.50 1.77
C TRP A 58 4.06 6.72 2.27
N PRO A 59 3.42 7.56 3.09
CA PRO A 59 4.11 8.69 3.72
C PRO A 59 5.14 8.20 4.73
N ASP A 60 6.14 9.02 4.97
CA ASP A 60 7.04 8.83 6.11
C ASP A 60 6.29 9.22 7.39
N PHE A 61 5.86 8.23 8.15
CA PHE A 61 5.08 8.42 9.38
C PHE A 61 5.84 9.21 10.47
N ASP A 62 7.15 9.34 10.37
CA ASP A 62 7.92 10.16 11.32
C ASP A 62 7.78 11.66 11.03
N THR A 63 7.28 12.02 9.84
CA THR A 63 7.06 13.41 9.41
C THR A 63 5.59 13.80 9.32
N VAL A 64 4.68 12.85 9.54
CA VAL A 64 3.23 13.09 9.54
C VAL A 64 2.84 13.87 10.80
N ASP A 65 1.88 14.79 10.66
CA ASP A 65 1.32 15.51 11.82
C ASP A 65 0.88 14.54 12.92
N PRO A 66 1.17 14.82 14.20
CA PRO A 66 0.84 13.93 15.31
C PRO A 66 -0.62 13.50 15.37
N PHE A 67 -1.56 14.38 15.00
CA PHE A 67 -2.98 14.04 14.93
C PHE A 67 -3.25 12.92 13.92
N TYR A 68 -2.72 13.04 12.70
CA TYR A 68 -2.89 12.02 11.67
C TYR A 68 -2.13 10.74 11.97
N TYR A 69 -0.98 10.83 12.64
CA TYR A 69 -0.25 9.67 13.12
C TYR A 69 -1.09 8.85 14.09
N GLU A 70 -1.59 9.49 15.16
CA GLU A 70 -2.41 8.82 16.19
C GLU A 70 -3.71 8.25 15.61
N LEU A 71 -4.33 8.97 14.67
CA LEU A 71 -5.53 8.51 13.99
C LEU A 71 -5.24 7.27 13.13
N ALA A 72 -4.18 7.29 12.33
CA ALA A 72 -3.76 6.16 11.52
C ALA A 72 -3.39 4.97 12.41
N ASP A 73 -2.66 5.20 13.49
CA ASP A 73 -2.26 4.15 14.43
C ASP A 73 -3.47 3.45 15.07
N ALA A 74 -4.46 4.22 15.52
CA ALA A 74 -5.69 3.67 16.11
C ALA A 74 -6.51 2.84 15.09
N VAL A 75 -6.58 3.30 13.83
CA VAL A 75 -7.26 2.56 12.75
C VAL A 75 -6.54 1.27 12.42
N LEU A 76 -5.21 1.32 12.31
CA LEU A 76 -4.39 0.16 11.94
C LEU A 76 -4.33 -0.89 13.05
N ARG A 77 -4.33 -0.49 14.33
CA ARG A 77 -4.45 -1.45 15.45
C ARG A 77 -5.69 -2.31 15.33
N ARG A 78 -6.81 -1.71 14.96
CA ARG A 78 -8.05 -2.46 14.75
C ARG A 78 -8.02 -3.29 13.47
N GLU A 79 -7.53 -2.73 12.36
CA GLU A 79 -7.48 -3.43 11.08
C GLU A 79 -6.64 -4.71 11.16
N PHE A 80 -5.52 -4.64 11.85
CA PHE A 80 -4.60 -5.77 12.01
C PHE A 80 -4.93 -6.66 13.22
N ASP A 81 -5.85 -6.25 14.09
CA ASP A 81 -6.06 -6.86 15.42
C ASP A 81 -4.73 -6.98 16.19
N ASP A 82 -3.92 -5.90 16.13
CA ASP A 82 -2.54 -5.85 16.61
C ASP A 82 -2.29 -4.48 17.27
N ASP A 83 -1.83 -4.50 18.51
CA ASP A 83 -1.54 -3.29 19.30
C ASP A 83 -0.41 -2.42 18.73
N ARG A 84 0.33 -2.93 17.72
CA ARG A 84 1.44 -2.20 17.09
C ARG A 84 1.02 -1.15 16.05
N GLY A 85 -0.21 -1.24 15.49
CA GLY A 85 -0.74 -0.23 14.59
C GLY A 85 0.17 0.15 13.42
N VAL A 86 0.68 1.39 13.41
CA VAL A 86 1.61 1.88 12.37
C VAL A 86 2.89 1.03 12.31
N ASP A 87 3.40 0.52 13.43
CA ASP A 87 4.62 -0.30 13.42
C ASP A 87 4.38 -1.67 12.78
N ALA A 88 3.18 -2.24 12.88
CA ALA A 88 2.81 -3.43 12.13
C ALA A 88 2.80 -3.16 10.62
N LEU A 89 2.24 -2.02 10.18
CA LEU A 89 2.30 -1.60 8.78
C LEU A 89 3.74 -1.41 8.30
N ARG A 90 4.59 -0.77 9.10
CA ARG A 90 6.03 -0.61 8.79
C ARG A 90 6.73 -1.95 8.59
N GLN A 91 6.37 -2.96 9.39
CA GLN A 91 6.91 -4.31 9.22
C GLN A 91 6.50 -4.90 7.87
N HIS A 92 5.21 -4.87 7.51
CA HIS A 92 4.74 -5.36 6.20
C HIS A 92 5.42 -4.63 5.04
N LEU A 93 5.56 -3.30 5.12
CA LEU A 93 6.27 -2.51 4.11
C LEU A 93 7.76 -2.87 4.02
N SER A 94 8.39 -3.23 5.14
CA SER A 94 9.79 -3.70 5.17
C SER A 94 9.96 -5.03 4.46
N GLU A 95 9.05 -5.99 4.67
CA GLU A 95 9.06 -7.29 3.97
C GLU A 95 8.88 -7.10 2.45
N ILE A 96 7.97 -6.22 2.03
CA ILE A 96 7.79 -5.89 0.61
C ILE A 96 9.05 -5.23 0.03
N SER A 97 9.71 -4.33 0.77
CA SER A 97 10.98 -3.69 0.38
C SER A 97 12.11 -4.70 0.23
N TRP A 98 12.20 -5.65 1.18
CA TRP A 98 13.13 -6.78 1.09
C TRP A 98 12.86 -7.60 -0.18
N ALA A 99 11.61 -7.95 -0.46
CA ALA A 99 11.24 -8.72 -1.65
C ALA A 99 11.56 -7.99 -2.94
N ALA A 100 11.38 -6.67 -3.00
CA ALA A 100 11.77 -5.84 -4.14
C ALA A 100 13.28 -5.98 -4.43
N SER A 101 14.11 -5.86 -3.40
CA SER A 101 15.56 -5.99 -3.52
C SER A 101 15.96 -7.41 -3.89
N LYS A 102 15.36 -8.41 -3.22
CA LYS A 102 15.63 -9.83 -3.48
C LYS A 102 15.28 -10.26 -4.90
N THR A 103 14.20 -9.71 -5.45
CA THR A 103 13.77 -10.00 -6.83
C THR A 103 14.79 -9.47 -7.86
N HIS A 104 15.31 -8.26 -7.65
CA HIS A 104 16.40 -7.72 -8.49
C HIS A 104 17.68 -8.56 -8.38
N ASP A 105 18.05 -9.00 -7.17
CA ASP A 105 19.22 -9.84 -6.95
C ASP A 105 19.07 -11.20 -7.67
N LEU A 106 17.91 -11.83 -7.58
CA LEU A 106 17.61 -13.06 -8.31
C LEU A 106 17.72 -12.87 -9.82
N GLY A 107 17.24 -11.74 -10.36
CA GLY A 107 17.40 -11.41 -11.77
C GLY A 107 18.88 -11.42 -12.18
N ARG A 108 19.74 -10.70 -11.45
CA ARG A 108 21.19 -10.65 -11.70
C ARG A 108 21.86 -12.01 -11.52
N GLU A 109 21.51 -12.71 -10.46
CA GLU A 109 22.05 -14.05 -10.15
C GLU A 109 21.78 -15.04 -11.30
N TYR A 110 20.51 -15.14 -11.75
CA TYR A 110 20.13 -16.12 -12.77
C TYR A 110 20.58 -15.71 -14.18
N ILE A 111 20.73 -14.43 -14.46
CA ILE A 111 21.41 -13.95 -15.69
C ILE A 111 22.86 -14.41 -15.69
N GLY A 112 23.58 -14.26 -14.57
CA GLY A 112 24.97 -14.74 -14.43
C GLY A 112 25.14 -16.24 -14.56
N LYS A 113 24.09 -17.03 -14.27
CA LYS A 113 24.08 -18.49 -14.41
C LYS A 113 23.70 -19.00 -15.79
N LEU A 114 23.29 -18.12 -16.73
CA LEU A 114 22.90 -18.55 -18.09
C LEU A 114 24.10 -19.14 -18.82
N PRO A 115 24.02 -20.44 -19.22
CA PRO A 115 25.08 -21.07 -20.00
C PRO A 115 25.13 -20.49 -21.42
N ARG A 116 26.31 -20.57 -22.07
CA ARG A 116 26.45 -20.21 -23.49
C ARG A 116 26.36 -21.49 -24.33
N GLY A 117 25.56 -21.45 -25.38
CA GLY A 117 25.57 -22.47 -26.44
C GLY A 117 24.36 -23.43 -26.44
N ASP A 118 23.87 -23.90 -25.29
CA ASP A 118 22.73 -24.83 -25.22
C ASP A 118 21.42 -24.11 -24.82
N THR A 119 20.48 -24.07 -25.77
CA THR A 119 19.20 -23.38 -25.56
C THR A 119 18.32 -24.03 -24.50
N ASP A 120 18.35 -25.35 -24.35
CA ASP A 120 17.49 -26.04 -23.39
C ASP A 120 18.01 -25.87 -21.96
N SER A 121 19.33 -25.87 -21.78
CA SER A 121 19.95 -25.50 -20.50
C SER A 121 19.66 -24.05 -20.12
N MET A 122 19.71 -23.09 -21.05
CA MET A 122 19.32 -21.70 -20.80
C MET A 122 17.86 -21.58 -20.35
N ARG A 123 16.93 -22.29 -21.03
CA ARG A 123 15.52 -22.33 -20.65
C ARG A 123 15.30 -22.88 -19.25
N THR A 124 16.07 -23.89 -18.88
CA THR A 124 16.02 -24.49 -17.54
C THR A 124 16.44 -23.51 -16.48
N VAL A 125 17.56 -22.80 -16.68
CA VAL A 125 18.04 -21.76 -15.75
C VAL A 125 17.02 -20.63 -15.62
N ARG A 126 16.46 -20.16 -16.72
CA ARG A 126 15.39 -19.15 -16.68
C ARG A 126 14.17 -19.63 -15.87
N LYS A 127 13.69 -20.85 -16.11
CA LYS A 127 12.56 -21.43 -15.37
C LYS A 127 12.84 -21.47 -13.86
N GLN A 128 14.06 -21.85 -13.49
CA GLN A 128 14.50 -21.83 -12.07
C GLN A 128 14.48 -20.40 -11.50
N GLY A 129 14.97 -19.40 -12.26
CA GLY A 129 14.91 -18.01 -11.85
C GLY A 129 13.47 -17.53 -11.64
N PHE A 130 12.56 -17.84 -12.56
CA PHE A 130 11.15 -17.51 -12.42
C PHE A 130 10.50 -18.18 -11.21
N ALA A 131 10.77 -19.46 -10.98
CA ALA A 131 10.27 -20.17 -9.82
C ALA A 131 10.77 -19.57 -8.50
N ARG A 132 12.03 -19.11 -8.46
CA ARG A 132 12.57 -18.44 -7.26
C ARG A 132 11.94 -17.05 -7.04
N MET A 133 11.70 -16.28 -8.12
CA MET A 133 10.95 -15.03 -8.03
C MET A 133 9.51 -15.29 -7.55
N GLY A 134 8.85 -16.33 -8.07
CA GLY A 134 7.53 -16.75 -7.59
C GLY A 134 7.53 -17.04 -6.09
N SER A 135 8.50 -17.84 -5.61
CA SER A 135 8.61 -18.16 -4.18
C SER A 135 8.83 -16.92 -3.29
N VAL A 136 9.48 -15.87 -3.79
CA VAL A 136 9.58 -14.58 -3.05
C VAL A 136 8.22 -13.89 -2.99
N MET A 137 7.47 -13.93 -4.09
CA MET A 137 6.12 -13.34 -4.13
C MET A 137 5.13 -14.07 -3.22
N ASP A 138 5.23 -15.41 -3.16
CA ASP A 138 4.44 -16.24 -2.25
C ASP A 138 4.73 -15.89 -0.76
N GLN A 139 5.98 -15.57 -0.42
CA GLN A 139 6.38 -15.21 0.95
C GLN A 139 5.77 -13.89 1.42
N ILE A 140 5.51 -12.95 0.52
CA ILE A 140 4.99 -11.61 0.85
C ILE A 140 3.51 -11.44 0.49
N GLU A 141 2.81 -12.52 0.14
CA GLU A 141 1.40 -12.46 -0.23
C GLU A 141 0.54 -11.86 0.89
N GLU A 142 0.73 -12.32 2.11
CA GLU A 142 0.06 -11.79 3.30
C GLU A 142 0.42 -10.33 3.59
N ASP A 143 1.67 -9.93 3.33
CA ASP A 143 2.12 -8.55 3.50
C ASP A 143 1.46 -7.60 2.49
N LEU A 144 1.37 -8.02 1.22
CA LEU A 144 0.68 -7.25 0.18
C LEU A 144 -0.81 -7.08 0.50
N ASP A 145 -1.46 -8.15 0.99
CA ASP A 145 -2.86 -8.11 1.39
C ASP A 145 -3.06 -7.21 2.61
N ALA A 146 -2.20 -7.31 3.63
CA ALA A 146 -2.24 -6.45 4.81
C ALA A 146 -2.07 -4.96 4.44
N VAL A 147 -1.11 -4.63 3.57
CA VAL A 147 -0.91 -3.26 3.08
C VAL A 147 -2.11 -2.78 2.26
N GLY A 148 -2.75 -3.66 1.49
CA GLY A 148 -3.99 -3.35 0.77
C GLY A 148 -5.14 -2.99 1.71
N ARG A 149 -5.37 -3.80 2.75
CA ARG A 149 -6.39 -3.53 3.77
C ARG A 149 -6.10 -2.24 4.54
N ALA A 150 -4.85 -2.02 4.94
CA ALA A 150 -4.42 -0.78 5.60
C ALA A 150 -4.75 0.46 4.76
N ARG A 151 -4.43 0.40 3.47
CA ARG A 151 -4.76 1.47 2.52
C ARG A 151 -6.26 1.75 2.48
N ASP A 152 -7.08 0.72 2.38
CA ASP A 152 -8.53 0.89 2.26
C ASP A 152 -9.14 1.43 3.57
N ALA A 153 -8.63 1.00 4.72
CA ALA A 153 -9.03 1.52 6.02
C ALA A 153 -8.66 3.00 6.20
N LEU A 154 -7.44 3.41 5.80
CA LEU A 154 -6.98 4.79 5.95
C LEU A 154 -7.56 5.75 4.91
N LYS A 155 -7.89 5.28 3.72
CA LYS A 155 -8.51 6.09 2.66
C LYS A 155 -9.92 6.59 3.04
N GLY A 156 -10.61 5.88 3.92
CA GLY A 156 -11.93 6.25 4.42
C GLY A 156 -11.93 7.31 5.52
N LEU A 157 -10.75 7.77 5.94
CA LEU A 157 -10.65 8.80 7.00
C LEU A 157 -11.11 10.16 6.48
N PRO A 158 -11.86 10.94 7.29
CA PRO A 158 -12.28 12.28 6.91
C PRO A 158 -11.09 13.24 6.89
N GLU A 159 -11.24 14.27 6.09
CA GLU A 159 -10.29 15.38 6.05
C GLU A 159 -10.58 16.32 7.21
N ILE A 160 -9.65 16.37 8.15
CA ILE A 160 -9.70 17.29 9.29
C ILE A 160 -8.40 18.09 9.24
N ASP A 161 -8.48 19.40 9.07
CA ASP A 161 -7.30 20.26 9.19
C ASP A 161 -6.98 20.43 10.68
N PRO A 162 -5.83 19.92 11.18
CA PRO A 162 -5.47 20.03 12.59
C PRO A 162 -5.19 21.46 13.04
N ASP A 163 -4.93 22.38 12.08
CA ASP A 163 -4.71 23.81 12.35
C ASP A 163 -6.03 24.61 12.43
N ASP A 164 -7.13 24.03 11.98
CA ASP A 164 -8.44 24.66 12.07
C ASP A 164 -9.05 24.52 13.47
N PRO A 165 -9.68 25.60 14.00
CA PRO A 165 -10.40 25.54 15.28
C PRO A 165 -11.47 24.45 15.25
N THR A 166 -11.32 23.42 16.07
CA THR A 166 -12.18 22.26 16.10
C THR A 166 -12.99 22.15 17.38
N ILE A 167 -14.29 21.91 17.25
CA ILE A 167 -15.21 21.66 18.38
C ILE A 167 -15.60 20.18 18.39
N VAL A 168 -15.26 19.47 19.48
CA VAL A 168 -15.66 18.07 19.66
C VAL A 168 -16.94 18.00 20.48
N VAL A 169 -17.98 17.39 19.89
CA VAL A 169 -19.27 17.14 20.53
C VAL A 169 -19.35 15.69 20.97
N ALA A 170 -19.13 15.43 22.25
CA ALA A 170 -19.16 14.08 22.83
C ALA A 170 -20.32 13.89 23.83
N GLY A 171 -20.78 12.67 24.00
CA GLY A 171 -21.85 12.32 24.96
C GLY A 171 -22.53 11.00 24.62
N TYR A 172 -23.45 10.58 25.49
CA TYR A 172 -24.20 9.33 25.36
C TYR A 172 -25.00 9.25 24.04
N PRO A 173 -25.33 8.03 23.57
CA PRO A 173 -26.24 7.86 22.43
C PRO A 173 -27.57 8.60 22.63
N ASN A 174 -28.15 9.10 21.55
CA ASN A 174 -29.50 9.71 21.51
C ASN A 174 -29.70 11.01 22.33
N VAL A 175 -28.63 11.71 22.73
CA VAL A 175 -28.73 13.01 23.42
C VAL A 175 -28.80 14.22 22.48
N GLY A 176 -28.87 13.99 21.15
CA GLY A 176 -29.02 15.07 20.16
C GLY A 176 -27.72 15.59 19.56
N LYS A 177 -26.58 14.90 19.72
CA LYS A 177 -25.27 15.33 19.14
C LYS A 177 -25.35 15.57 17.64
N SER A 178 -25.81 14.57 16.87
CA SER A 178 -25.95 14.69 15.42
C SER A 178 -26.95 15.78 15.04
N SER A 179 -28.03 15.97 15.81
CA SER A 179 -28.98 17.05 15.57
C SER A 179 -28.33 18.43 15.78
N PHE A 180 -27.44 18.55 16.79
CA PHE A 180 -26.69 19.78 17.02
C PHE A 180 -25.71 20.06 15.87
N VAL A 181 -24.89 19.07 15.49
CA VAL A 181 -23.94 19.20 14.40
C VAL A 181 -24.65 19.54 13.09
N ASN A 182 -25.77 18.88 12.79
CA ASN A 182 -26.62 19.18 11.63
C ASN A 182 -27.18 20.62 11.64
N ALA A 183 -27.52 21.13 12.82
CA ALA A 183 -28.11 22.46 12.94
C ALA A 183 -27.09 23.60 12.79
N VAL A 184 -25.82 23.35 13.11
CA VAL A 184 -24.75 24.35 13.02
C VAL A 184 -23.88 24.22 11.78
N SER A 185 -23.87 23.06 11.13
CA SER A 185 -23.06 22.83 9.92
C SER A 185 -23.62 23.58 8.73
N THR A 186 -22.73 24.29 8.02
CA THR A 186 -23.04 25.02 6.77
C THR A 186 -22.85 24.16 5.51
N ALA A 187 -22.17 23.01 5.65
CA ALA A 187 -21.93 22.05 4.58
C ALA A 187 -22.64 20.72 4.82
N LYS A 188 -22.67 19.87 3.80
CA LYS A 188 -23.20 18.51 3.92
C LYS A 188 -22.31 17.72 4.88
N ILE A 189 -22.94 17.12 5.89
CA ILE A 189 -22.22 16.33 6.88
C ILE A 189 -21.61 15.09 6.24
N GLU A 190 -20.34 14.88 6.49
CA GLU A 190 -19.62 13.67 6.15
C GLU A 190 -19.65 12.71 7.35
N THR A 191 -20.13 11.50 7.11
CA THR A 191 -20.12 10.44 8.12
C THR A 191 -19.00 9.47 7.82
N ALA A 192 -18.03 9.35 8.73
CA ALA A 192 -16.99 8.36 8.66
C ALA A 192 -17.15 7.32 9.76
N GLU A 193 -17.00 6.05 9.38
CA GLU A 193 -16.99 4.95 10.34
C GLU A 193 -15.59 4.81 10.92
N TYR A 194 -15.43 5.23 12.18
CA TYR A 194 -14.17 5.05 12.89
C TYR A 194 -14.17 3.75 13.70
N PRO A 195 -13.03 3.08 13.76
CA PRO A 195 -12.88 1.81 14.45
C PRO A 195 -13.24 1.85 15.94
N PHE A 196 -13.09 2.99 16.59
CA PHE A 196 -13.34 3.16 18.02
C PHE A 196 -14.74 3.72 18.34
N THR A 197 -15.62 3.82 17.34
CA THR A 197 -17.01 4.27 17.53
C THR A 197 -18.00 3.20 17.09
N THR A 198 -19.11 3.06 17.83
CA THR A 198 -20.17 2.12 17.49
C THR A 198 -21.03 2.55 16.29
N LYS A 199 -20.95 3.83 15.87
CA LYS A 199 -21.79 4.42 14.80
C LYS A 199 -21.08 5.43 13.90
N GLY A 200 -19.75 5.48 13.90
CA GLY A 200 -19.01 6.49 13.13
C GLY A 200 -18.93 7.87 13.81
N ILE A 201 -18.09 8.72 13.25
CA ILE A 201 -17.97 10.13 13.61
C ILE A 201 -18.60 10.95 12.48
N GLU A 202 -19.44 11.92 12.85
CA GLU A 202 -19.99 12.88 11.91
C GLU A 202 -19.13 14.17 11.95
N VAL A 203 -18.65 14.60 10.80
CA VAL A 203 -17.88 15.84 10.66
C VAL A 203 -18.73 16.86 9.93
N GLY A 204 -18.90 18.04 10.53
CA GLY A 204 -19.59 19.18 9.92
C GLY A 204 -18.67 20.39 9.88
N HIS A 205 -18.85 21.26 8.91
CA HIS A 205 -18.11 22.51 8.77
C HIS A 205 -18.99 23.69 9.18
N LEU A 206 -18.42 24.59 9.98
CA LEU A 206 -19.07 25.81 10.44
C LEU A 206 -18.28 27.01 9.96
N ASP A 207 -18.85 27.82 9.07
CA ASP A 207 -18.27 29.10 8.68
C ASP A 207 -18.60 30.14 9.77
N VAL A 208 -17.57 30.58 10.48
CA VAL A 208 -17.72 31.68 11.45
C VAL A 208 -17.27 32.96 10.77
N GLU A 209 -18.19 33.91 10.55
CA GLU A 209 -17.81 35.25 10.15
C GLU A 209 -16.81 35.83 11.16
N ARG A 210 -15.67 36.33 10.67
CA ARG A 210 -14.66 36.95 11.54
C ARG A 210 -15.26 38.13 12.28
N VAL A 211 -15.62 37.95 13.53
CA VAL A 211 -15.88 39.07 14.42
C VAL A 211 -14.53 39.73 14.71
N ARG A 212 -14.28 40.90 14.18
CA ARG A 212 -13.17 41.77 14.61
C ARG A 212 -13.49 42.26 16.04
N TRP A 213 -12.68 41.86 16.98
CA TRP A 213 -12.64 42.44 18.31
C TRP A 213 -11.95 43.81 18.24
#